data_c568b932ac6b10885938568938141177
#
_entry.id   c568b932ac6b10885938568938141177
#
_cell.length_a   1.000
_cell.length_b   1.000
_cell.length_c   1.000
_cell.angle_alpha   90.00
_cell.angle_beta   90.00
_cell.angle_gamma   90.00
#
_symmetry.space_group_name_H-M   'P 1'
#
loop_
_entity.id
_entity.type
_entity.pdbx_description
1 polymer ?
#
loop_
_entity_poly.entity_id
_entity_poly.type
_entity_poly.pdbx_seq_one_letter_code
_entity_poly.pdbx_strand_id
1 'polypeptide(L)'
;LVGSEMCIRDSGYGVAQNKEEAVKWYRKAAEQGDADAQNSLGYYYEMGEGVAKDLGKAIEWYRKSADNGNELAQCNLGLCYGCGKGVTKDLVKAAEWYRKAAEQGSAEAQNRLGECYFYGQGEPENKSAAVKWYEKAAEQGIANAQYNLGYCYEKGYGVTKDKELAMQWYKKAAEQGHESAKEAIDGMESGGMGAAVAGGVALAATGLIWKILRTLILTMTF
;
A
#
# COMPACT_ATOMS: atom_id res chain seq x y z
N LEU A 1 14.60 24.13 -14.70
CA LEU A 1 14.81 25.17 -13.66
C LEU A 1 13.61 25.29 -12.71
N VAL A 2 12.36 25.25 -13.22
CA VAL A 2 11.15 25.36 -12.39
C VAL A 2 11.00 24.19 -11.43
N GLY A 3 11.29 22.95 -11.88
CA GLY A 3 11.17 21.73 -11.07
C GLY A 3 12.13 21.68 -9.89
N SER A 4 13.38 22.16 -10.07
CA SER A 4 14.37 22.16 -8.99
C SER A 4 14.03 23.16 -7.87
N GLU A 5 13.50 24.34 -8.21
CA GLU A 5 13.07 25.33 -7.21
C GLU A 5 11.84 24.88 -6.42
N MET A 6 10.91 24.15 -7.06
CA MET A 6 9.75 23.55 -6.39
C MET A 6 10.18 22.53 -5.34
N CYS A 7 11.06 21.58 -5.71
CA CYS A 7 11.57 20.56 -4.78
C CYS A 7 12.37 21.17 -3.63
N ILE A 8 13.21 22.18 -3.89
CA ILE A 8 14.01 22.84 -2.85
C ILE A 8 13.11 23.53 -1.82
N ARG A 9 12.07 24.23 -2.25
CA ARG A 9 11.16 24.96 -1.35
C ARG A 9 10.19 24.04 -0.61
N ASP A 10 9.83 22.93 -1.22
CA ASP A 10 8.96 21.92 -0.62
C ASP A 10 9.71 21.08 0.42
N SER A 11 10.91 20.61 0.10
CA SER A 11 11.75 19.80 0.98
C SER A 11 12.50 20.61 2.05
N GLY A 12 12.64 21.92 1.89
CA GLY A 12 13.46 22.78 2.75
C GLY A 12 14.96 22.56 2.57
N TYR A 13 15.40 21.91 1.50
CA TYR A 13 16.81 21.64 1.26
C TYR A 13 17.55 22.94 0.87
N GLY A 14 18.36 23.45 1.78
CA GLY A 14 19.15 24.67 1.59
C GLY A 14 18.39 26.01 1.75
N VAL A 15 17.07 25.99 1.97
CA VAL A 15 16.23 27.15 2.27
C VAL A 15 15.16 26.80 3.29
N ALA A 16 14.58 27.78 3.96
CA ALA A 16 13.44 27.54 4.83
C ALA A 16 12.26 26.98 4.01
N GLN A 17 11.66 25.89 4.51
CA GLN A 17 10.48 25.30 3.90
C GLN A 17 9.35 26.31 3.85
N ASN A 18 8.80 26.54 2.67
CA ASN A 18 7.69 27.47 2.44
C ASN A 18 6.67 26.84 1.49
N LYS A 19 5.69 26.15 2.08
CA LYS A 19 4.64 25.44 1.35
C LYS A 19 3.74 26.37 0.53
N GLU A 20 3.50 27.60 1.01
CA GLU A 20 2.71 28.60 0.27
C GLU A 20 3.42 29.02 -1.02
N GLU A 21 4.73 29.23 -0.94
CA GLU A 21 5.54 29.55 -2.11
C GLU A 21 5.65 28.37 -3.07
N ALA A 22 5.83 27.14 -2.55
CA ALA A 22 5.84 25.91 -3.34
C ALA A 22 4.53 25.76 -4.13
N VAL A 23 3.37 25.96 -3.50
CA VAL A 23 2.05 25.90 -4.16
C VAL A 23 1.94 26.91 -5.30
N LYS A 24 2.50 28.11 -5.17
CA LYS A 24 2.48 29.10 -6.27
C LYS A 24 3.27 28.60 -7.50
N TRP A 25 4.40 27.95 -7.27
CA TRP A 25 5.21 27.38 -8.36
C TRP A 25 4.56 26.15 -8.98
N TYR A 26 4.03 25.23 -8.16
CA TYR A 26 3.26 24.09 -8.67
C TYR A 26 2.07 24.55 -9.52
N ARG A 27 1.36 25.59 -9.09
CA ARG A 27 0.24 26.14 -9.86
C ARG A 27 0.68 26.64 -11.23
N LYS A 28 1.79 27.41 -11.31
CA LYS A 28 2.30 27.90 -12.59
C LYS A 28 2.68 26.75 -13.54
N ALA A 29 3.32 25.70 -13.04
CA ALA A 29 3.68 24.55 -13.85
C ALA A 29 2.44 23.71 -14.24
N ALA A 30 1.53 23.50 -13.31
CA ALA A 30 0.27 22.77 -13.54
C ALA A 30 -0.61 23.45 -14.60
N GLU A 31 -0.68 24.78 -14.60
CA GLU A 31 -1.39 25.58 -15.61
C GLU A 31 -0.74 25.49 -17.01
N GLN A 32 0.56 25.18 -17.07
CA GLN A 32 1.27 24.91 -18.32
C GLN A 32 1.15 23.44 -18.78
N GLY A 33 0.41 22.61 -18.04
CA GLY A 33 0.14 21.22 -18.41
C GLY A 33 1.11 20.20 -17.83
N ASP A 34 2.03 20.59 -16.94
CA ASP A 34 2.93 19.66 -16.25
C ASP A 34 2.13 18.72 -15.37
N ALA A 35 2.15 17.42 -15.70
CA ALA A 35 1.34 16.42 -15.03
C ALA A 35 1.78 16.15 -13.58
N ASP A 36 3.07 16.21 -13.29
CA ASP A 36 3.59 16.01 -11.94
C ASP A 36 3.22 17.20 -11.04
N ALA A 37 3.30 18.41 -11.58
CA ALA A 37 2.87 19.61 -10.86
C ALA A 37 1.35 19.60 -10.62
N GLN A 38 0.56 19.13 -11.58
CA GLN A 38 -0.90 18.94 -11.41
C GLN A 38 -1.20 17.96 -10.28
N ASN A 39 -0.54 16.79 -10.24
CA ASN A 39 -0.69 15.84 -9.15
C ASN A 39 -0.30 16.45 -7.80
N SER A 40 0.84 17.11 -7.74
CA SER A 40 1.33 17.77 -6.53
C SER A 40 0.35 18.85 -6.04
N LEU A 41 -0.17 19.68 -6.95
CA LEU A 41 -1.15 20.70 -6.62
C LEU A 41 -2.47 20.10 -6.10
N GLY A 42 -2.90 18.97 -6.67
CA GLY A 42 -4.01 18.16 -6.16
C GLY A 42 -3.79 17.74 -4.72
N TYR A 43 -2.60 17.21 -4.41
CA TYR A 43 -2.21 16.82 -3.05
C TYR A 43 -2.23 18.00 -2.06
N TYR A 44 -1.67 19.17 -2.45
CA TYR A 44 -1.70 20.35 -1.60
C TYR A 44 -3.12 20.80 -1.26
N TYR A 45 -4.04 20.78 -2.23
CA TYR A 45 -5.46 21.07 -1.97
C TYR A 45 -6.12 20.00 -1.10
N GLU A 46 -5.75 18.73 -1.26
CA GLU A 46 -6.28 17.63 -0.46
C GLU A 46 -5.87 17.74 1.01
N MET A 47 -4.61 18.07 1.27
CA MET A 47 -4.05 18.16 2.62
C MET A 47 -4.34 19.52 3.27
N GLY A 48 -4.51 20.58 2.48
CA GLY A 48 -4.64 21.96 2.98
C GLY A 48 -3.29 22.54 3.41
N GLU A 49 -2.20 22.14 2.73
CA GLU A 49 -0.85 22.60 3.03
C GLU A 49 -0.46 23.76 2.11
N GLY A 50 -0.08 24.91 2.67
CA GLY A 50 0.25 26.10 1.88
C GLY A 50 -0.93 26.69 1.09
N VAL A 51 -2.10 26.08 1.20
CA VAL A 51 -3.37 26.50 0.56
C VAL A 51 -4.54 25.99 1.39
N ALA A 52 -5.67 26.68 1.37
CA ALA A 52 -6.88 26.19 2.03
C ALA A 52 -7.32 24.84 1.46
N LYS A 53 -7.64 23.90 2.34
CA LYS A 53 -8.11 22.56 1.94
C LYS A 53 -9.36 22.65 1.09
N ASP A 54 -9.32 22.01 -0.08
CA ASP A 54 -10.42 21.98 -1.05
C ASP A 54 -10.38 20.67 -1.84
N LEU A 55 -11.21 19.72 -1.42
CA LEU A 55 -11.25 18.40 -2.03
C LEU A 55 -11.80 18.42 -3.47
N GLY A 56 -12.67 19.38 -3.80
CA GLY A 56 -13.17 19.56 -5.17
C GLY A 56 -12.04 19.95 -6.13
N LYS A 57 -11.23 20.95 -5.74
CA LYS A 57 -10.04 21.35 -6.50
C LYS A 57 -8.98 20.25 -6.55
N ALA A 58 -8.80 19.50 -5.47
CA ALA A 58 -7.89 18.36 -5.47
C ALA A 58 -8.27 17.35 -6.56
N ILE A 59 -9.55 16.97 -6.64
CA ILE A 59 -10.06 16.05 -7.67
C ILE A 59 -9.90 16.64 -9.09
N GLU A 60 -10.17 17.92 -9.28
CA GLU A 60 -9.99 18.56 -10.59
C GLU A 60 -8.53 18.48 -11.07
N TRP A 61 -7.58 18.75 -10.18
CA TRP A 61 -6.16 18.68 -10.51
C TRP A 61 -5.65 17.25 -10.68
N TYR A 62 -6.08 16.31 -9.83
CA TYR A 62 -5.77 14.89 -10.02
C TYR A 62 -6.30 14.37 -11.35
N ARG A 63 -7.51 14.79 -11.76
CA ARG A 63 -8.08 14.37 -13.03
C ARG A 63 -7.28 14.89 -14.22
N LYS A 64 -6.92 16.18 -14.23
CA LYS A 64 -6.05 16.75 -15.27
C LYS A 64 -4.73 16.00 -15.38
N SER A 65 -4.09 15.74 -14.25
CA SER A 65 -2.85 14.99 -14.18
C SER A 65 -3.01 13.55 -14.69
N ALA A 66 -4.06 12.86 -14.24
CA ALA A 66 -4.37 11.49 -14.64
C ALA A 66 -4.69 11.35 -16.13
N ASP A 67 -5.41 12.33 -16.70
CA ASP A 67 -5.73 12.39 -18.13
C ASP A 67 -4.46 12.64 -18.97
N ASN A 68 -3.45 13.29 -18.39
CA ASN A 68 -2.12 13.44 -18.96
C ASN A 68 -1.20 12.22 -18.69
N GLY A 69 -1.75 11.11 -18.19
CA GLY A 69 -1.04 9.84 -18.03
C GLY A 69 -0.27 9.67 -16.72
N ASN A 70 -0.32 10.61 -15.79
CA ASN A 70 0.40 10.50 -14.52
C ASN A 70 -0.17 9.35 -13.67
N GLU A 71 0.64 8.33 -13.40
CA GLU A 71 0.23 7.12 -12.68
C GLU A 71 -0.11 7.38 -11.21
N LEU A 72 0.59 8.32 -10.55
CA LEU A 72 0.31 8.69 -9.17
C LEU A 72 -1.06 9.37 -9.05
N ALA A 73 -1.37 10.26 -9.98
CA ALA A 73 -2.67 10.93 -10.01
C ALA A 73 -3.81 9.94 -10.30
N GLN A 74 -3.58 8.95 -11.18
CA GLN A 74 -4.53 7.88 -11.43
C GLN A 74 -4.78 7.05 -10.16
N CYS A 75 -3.72 6.69 -9.43
CA CYS A 75 -3.84 5.99 -8.15
C CYS A 75 -4.59 6.85 -7.11
N ASN A 76 -4.28 8.15 -7.00
CA ASN A 76 -4.95 9.08 -6.11
C ASN A 76 -6.44 9.22 -6.44
N LEU A 77 -6.82 9.30 -7.73
CA LEU A 77 -8.23 9.28 -8.14
C LEU A 77 -8.92 7.98 -7.75
N GLY A 78 -8.24 6.84 -7.94
CA GLY A 78 -8.73 5.54 -7.49
C GLY A 78 -9.05 5.54 -5.99
N LEU A 79 -8.16 6.07 -5.16
CA LEU A 79 -8.36 6.24 -3.72
C LEU A 79 -9.54 7.17 -3.41
N CYS A 80 -9.63 8.31 -4.10
CA CYS A 80 -10.71 9.27 -3.91
C CYS A 80 -12.09 8.64 -4.21
N TYR A 81 -12.22 7.94 -5.33
CA TYR A 81 -13.46 7.23 -5.67
C TYR A 81 -13.74 6.05 -4.72
N GLY A 82 -12.72 5.29 -4.34
CA GLY A 82 -12.86 4.15 -3.42
C GLY A 82 -13.35 4.55 -2.03
N CYS A 83 -12.88 5.69 -1.52
CA CYS A 83 -13.25 6.21 -0.19
C CYS A 83 -14.40 7.23 -0.22
N GLY A 84 -14.79 7.76 -1.39
CA GLY A 84 -15.76 8.85 -1.50
C GLY A 84 -15.18 10.20 -1.03
N LYS A 85 -13.87 10.43 -1.25
CA LYS A 85 -13.18 11.63 -0.80
C LYS A 85 -13.25 12.72 -1.85
N GLY A 86 -14.05 13.75 -1.62
CA GLY A 86 -14.28 14.85 -2.57
C GLY A 86 -15.15 14.48 -3.77
N VAL A 87 -15.56 13.22 -3.88
CA VAL A 87 -16.47 12.67 -4.90
C VAL A 87 -17.40 11.65 -4.26
N THR A 88 -18.51 11.32 -4.93
CA THR A 88 -19.35 10.18 -4.53
C THR A 88 -18.54 8.88 -4.63
N LYS A 89 -18.61 8.03 -3.61
CA LYS A 89 -17.97 6.72 -3.62
C LYS A 89 -18.42 5.88 -4.81
N ASP A 90 -17.46 5.37 -5.57
CA ASP A 90 -17.69 4.58 -6.77
C ASP A 90 -16.55 3.57 -6.95
N LEU A 91 -16.79 2.33 -6.52
CA LEU A 91 -15.77 1.27 -6.54
C LEU A 91 -15.41 0.85 -7.96
N VAL A 92 -16.34 0.96 -8.92
CA VAL A 92 -16.05 0.63 -10.32
C VAL A 92 -15.07 1.63 -10.90
N LYS A 93 -15.32 2.94 -10.72
CA LYS A 93 -14.37 3.96 -11.13
C LYS A 93 -13.04 3.86 -10.40
N ALA A 94 -13.05 3.50 -9.13
CA ALA A 94 -11.80 3.27 -8.38
C ALA A 94 -10.96 2.18 -9.04
N ALA A 95 -11.56 1.02 -9.35
CA ALA A 95 -10.89 -0.08 -10.01
C ALA A 95 -10.40 0.29 -11.42
N GLU A 96 -11.17 1.06 -12.19
CA GLU A 96 -10.76 1.56 -13.51
C GLU A 96 -9.50 2.42 -13.43
N TRP A 97 -9.42 3.34 -12.46
CA TRP A 97 -8.26 4.19 -12.26
C TRP A 97 -7.05 3.40 -11.74
N TYR A 98 -7.25 2.48 -10.79
CA TYR A 98 -6.18 1.60 -10.34
C TYR A 98 -5.63 0.74 -11.48
N ARG A 99 -6.50 0.26 -12.38
CA ARG A 99 -6.04 -0.53 -13.54
C ARG A 99 -5.16 0.30 -14.46
N LYS A 100 -5.55 1.53 -14.81
CA LYS A 100 -4.72 2.42 -15.63
C LYS A 100 -3.33 2.63 -15.03
N ALA A 101 -3.26 2.93 -13.73
CA ALA A 101 -1.98 3.11 -13.05
C ALA A 101 -1.18 1.81 -12.93
N ALA A 102 -1.84 0.67 -12.64
CA ALA A 102 -1.21 -0.63 -12.51
C ALA A 102 -0.59 -1.13 -13.82
N GLU A 103 -1.25 -0.87 -14.95
CA GLU A 103 -0.76 -1.20 -16.28
C GLU A 103 0.47 -0.37 -16.67
N GLN A 104 0.61 0.84 -16.13
CA GLN A 104 1.81 1.67 -16.27
C GLN A 104 2.96 1.25 -15.33
N GLY A 105 2.71 0.32 -14.40
CA GLY A 105 3.74 -0.21 -13.50
C GLY A 105 3.65 0.27 -12.06
N SER A 106 2.71 1.15 -11.70
CA SER A 106 2.54 1.64 -10.34
C SER A 106 2.30 0.50 -9.35
N ALA A 107 3.28 0.25 -8.48
CA ALA A 107 3.24 -0.86 -7.53
C ALA A 107 2.09 -0.74 -6.51
N GLU A 108 1.82 0.47 -6.03
CA GLU A 108 0.68 0.72 -5.13
C GLU A 108 -0.65 0.44 -5.83
N ALA A 109 -0.80 0.89 -7.09
CA ALA A 109 -2.02 0.64 -7.86
C ALA A 109 -2.19 -0.85 -8.20
N GLN A 110 -1.11 -1.58 -8.43
CA GLN A 110 -1.14 -3.03 -8.62
C GLN A 110 -1.66 -3.74 -7.36
N ASN A 111 -1.19 -3.35 -6.17
CA ASN A 111 -1.72 -3.89 -4.92
C ASN A 111 -3.22 -3.58 -4.78
N ARG A 112 -3.63 -2.31 -5.01
CA ARG A 112 -5.05 -1.90 -4.92
C ARG A 112 -5.95 -2.63 -5.91
N LEU A 113 -5.47 -2.83 -7.14
CA LEU A 113 -6.22 -3.61 -8.14
C LEU A 113 -6.33 -5.09 -7.74
N GLY A 114 -5.26 -5.64 -7.13
CA GLY A 114 -5.28 -6.96 -6.51
C GLY A 114 -6.37 -7.06 -5.44
N GLU A 115 -6.49 -6.06 -4.56
CA GLU A 115 -7.55 -5.98 -3.54
C GLU A 115 -8.95 -5.90 -4.20
N CYS A 116 -9.11 -5.11 -5.26
CA CYS A 116 -10.38 -5.04 -6.01
C CYS A 116 -10.82 -6.43 -6.50
N TYR A 117 -9.93 -7.18 -7.13
CA TYR A 117 -10.22 -8.54 -7.56
C TYR A 117 -10.40 -9.53 -6.40
N PHE A 118 -9.64 -9.35 -5.31
CA PHE A 118 -9.72 -10.26 -4.18
C PHE A 118 -11.04 -10.19 -3.43
N TYR A 119 -11.58 -8.98 -3.27
CA TYR A 119 -12.83 -8.72 -2.53
C TYR A 119 -14.05 -8.49 -3.42
N GLY A 120 -13.90 -8.50 -4.74
CA GLY A 120 -14.99 -8.17 -5.64
C GLY A 120 -15.44 -6.70 -5.57
N GLN A 121 -14.50 -5.78 -5.32
CA GLN A 121 -14.80 -4.35 -5.16
C GLN A 121 -14.56 -3.58 -6.47
N GLY A 122 -15.65 -3.32 -7.18
CA GLY A 122 -15.60 -2.65 -8.48
C GLY A 122 -15.23 -3.57 -9.64
N GLU A 123 -14.73 -4.75 -9.36
CA GLU A 123 -14.43 -5.85 -10.27
C GLU A 123 -15.12 -7.13 -9.77
N PRO A 124 -15.49 -8.06 -10.62
CA PRO A 124 -15.93 -9.39 -10.21
C PRO A 124 -14.83 -10.08 -9.40
N GLU A 125 -15.20 -10.76 -8.30
CA GLU A 125 -14.24 -11.50 -7.49
C GLU A 125 -13.47 -12.51 -8.34
N ASN A 126 -12.13 -12.42 -8.28
CA ASN A 126 -11.21 -13.32 -8.99
C ASN A 126 -9.87 -13.43 -8.24
N LYS A 127 -9.77 -14.44 -7.36
CA LYS A 127 -8.58 -14.65 -6.54
C LYS A 127 -7.32 -14.89 -7.36
N SER A 128 -7.43 -15.59 -8.50
CA SER A 128 -6.28 -15.84 -9.37
C SER A 128 -5.79 -14.56 -10.06
N ALA A 129 -6.70 -13.66 -10.44
CA ALA A 129 -6.32 -12.35 -10.96
C ALA A 129 -5.69 -11.49 -9.85
N ALA A 130 -6.24 -11.53 -8.63
CA ALA A 130 -5.69 -10.83 -7.48
C ALA A 130 -4.24 -11.22 -7.21
N VAL A 131 -3.94 -12.53 -7.18
CA VAL A 131 -2.58 -13.04 -6.97
C VAL A 131 -1.61 -12.49 -8.01
N LYS A 132 -1.96 -12.48 -9.28
CA LYS A 132 -1.08 -11.96 -10.34
C LYS A 132 -0.73 -10.47 -10.14
N TRP A 133 -1.67 -9.70 -9.63
CA TRP A 133 -1.42 -8.29 -9.33
C TRP A 133 -0.63 -8.10 -8.04
N TYR A 134 -0.89 -8.92 -7.01
CA TYR A 134 -0.09 -8.93 -5.79
C TYR A 134 1.36 -9.36 -6.06
N GLU A 135 1.60 -10.34 -6.93
CA GLU A 135 2.95 -10.76 -7.35
C GLU A 135 3.73 -9.59 -7.93
N LYS A 136 3.16 -8.88 -8.90
CA LYS A 136 3.80 -7.70 -9.50
C LYS A 136 4.14 -6.62 -8.48
N ALA A 137 3.23 -6.31 -7.56
CA ALA A 137 3.45 -5.31 -6.53
C ALA A 137 4.45 -5.78 -5.45
N ALA A 138 4.40 -7.06 -5.07
CA ALA A 138 5.29 -7.66 -4.08
C ALA A 138 6.75 -7.75 -4.58
N GLU A 139 6.95 -8.03 -5.85
CA GLU A 139 8.27 -8.00 -6.52
C GLU A 139 8.86 -6.59 -6.54
N GLN A 140 8.03 -5.55 -6.61
CA GLN A 140 8.44 -4.15 -6.50
C GLN A 140 8.63 -3.70 -5.03
N GLY A 141 8.43 -4.58 -4.06
CA GLY A 141 8.74 -4.32 -2.66
C GLY A 141 7.57 -3.78 -1.82
N ILE A 142 6.33 -3.69 -2.32
CA ILE A 142 5.18 -3.22 -1.53
C ILE A 142 4.87 -4.21 -0.41
N ALA A 143 5.09 -3.79 0.86
CA ALA A 143 4.91 -4.63 2.03
C ALA A 143 3.49 -5.20 2.16
N ASN A 144 2.46 -4.39 1.87
CA ASN A 144 1.06 -4.84 1.87
C ASN A 144 0.83 -5.94 0.81
N ALA A 145 1.42 -5.80 -0.38
CA ALA A 145 1.29 -6.80 -1.44
C ALA A 145 2.03 -8.10 -1.08
N GLN A 146 3.21 -8.01 -0.46
CA GLN A 146 3.94 -9.17 0.05
C GLN A 146 3.13 -9.91 1.11
N TYR A 147 2.51 -9.20 2.05
CA TYR A 147 1.60 -9.78 3.03
C TYR A 147 0.38 -10.44 2.35
N ASN A 148 -0.30 -9.74 1.44
CA ASN A 148 -1.47 -10.25 0.73
C ASN A 148 -1.13 -11.52 -0.08
N LEU A 149 0.03 -11.53 -0.73
CA LEU A 149 0.51 -12.70 -1.48
C LEU A 149 0.82 -13.88 -0.54
N GLY A 150 1.50 -13.62 0.59
CA GLY A 150 1.72 -14.61 1.63
C GLY A 150 0.41 -15.22 2.13
N TYR A 151 -0.60 -14.39 2.36
CA TYR A 151 -1.93 -14.83 2.76
C TYR A 151 -2.61 -15.70 1.70
N CYS A 152 -2.48 -15.35 0.42
CA CYS A 152 -2.99 -16.16 -0.68
C CYS A 152 -2.34 -17.55 -0.70
N TYR A 153 -1.03 -17.65 -0.56
CA TYR A 153 -0.33 -18.94 -0.50
C TYR A 153 -0.66 -19.74 0.77
N GLU A 154 -0.78 -19.08 1.94
CA GLU A 154 -1.16 -19.73 3.19
C GLU A 154 -2.54 -20.40 3.10
N LYS A 155 -3.51 -19.71 2.52
CA LYS A 155 -4.91 -20.18 2.46
C LYS A 155 -5.24 -20.97 1.19
N GLY A 156 -4.41 -20.85 0.13
CA GLY A 156 -4.68 -21.42 -1.19
C GLY A 156 -5.71 -20.60 -1.98
N TYR A 157 -5.73 -19.27 -1.80
CA TYR A 157 -6.63 -18.39 -2.53
C TYR A 157 -6.05 -18.03 -3.91
N GLY A 158 -6.67 -18.56 -4.95
CA GLY A 158 -6.26 -18.32 -6.34
C GLY A 158 -4.94 -18.96 -6.78
N VAL A 159 -4.26 -19.66 -5.85
CA VAL A 159 -3.02 -20.43 -6.05
C VAL A 159 -3.06 -21.72 -5.24
N THR A 160 -2.19 -22.67 -5.58
CA THR A 160 -1.98 -23.84 -4.74
C THR A 160 -1.39 -23.41 -3.39
N LYS A 161 -1.95 -23.98 -2.31
CA LYS A 161 -1.48 -23.72 -0.96
C LYS A 161 -0.02 -24.12 -0.80
N ASP A 162 0.80 -23.16 -0.32
CA ASP A 162 2.23 -23.34 -0.08
C ASP A 162 2.64 -22.53 1.16
N LYS A 163 2.84 -23.22 2.28
CA LYS A 163 3.19 -22.60 3.54
C LYS A 163 4.62 -22.04 3.56
N GLU A 164 5.54 -22.70 2.90
CA GLU A 164 6.94 -22.30 2.82
C GLU A 164 7.06 -20.99 2.05
N LEU A 165 6.37 -20.89 0.93
CA LEU A 165 6.34 -19.66 0.12
C LEU A 165 5.57 -18.54 0.83
N ALA A 166 4.46 -18.87 1.53
CA ALA A 166 3.77 -17.90 2.37
C ALA A 166 4.69 -17.30 3.43
N MET A 167 5.46 -18.14 4.14
CA MET A 167 6.43 -17.71 5.14
C MET A 167 7.49 -16.77 4.57
N GLN A 168 7.99 -17.07 3.37
CA GLN A 168 8.98 -16.21 2.70
C GLN A 168 8.42 -14.81 2.41
N TRP A 169 7.19 -14.72 1.90
CA TRP A 169 6.55 -13.44 1.62
C TRP A 169 6.21 -12.66 2.90
N TYR A 170 5.73 -13.34 3.94
CA TYR A 170 5.49 -12.70 5.24
C TYR A 170 6.78 -12.14 5.84
N LYS A 171 7.92 -12.87 5.75
CA LYS A 171 9.21 -12.38 6.24
C LYS A 171 9.63 -11.09 5.54
N LYS A 172 9.51 -11.03 4.19
CA LYS A 172 9.80 -9.81 3.42
C LYS A 172 8.93 -8.62 3.88
N ALA A 173 7.64 -8.83 4.10
CA ALA A 173 6.76 -7.79 4.60
C ALA A 173 7.12 -7.37 6.04
N ALA A 174 7.43 -8.33 6.91
CA ALA A 174 7.81 -8.10 8.31
C ALA A 174 9.13 -7.33 8.44
N GLU A 175 10.10 -7.57 7.57
CA GLU A 175 11.37 -6.82 7.48
C GLU A 175 11.13 -5.32 7.20
N GLN A 176 10.04 -4.99 6.51
CA GLN A 176 9.59 -3.61 6.28
C GLN A 176 8.69 -3.05 7.39
N GLY A 177 8.51 -3.80 8.49
CA GLY A 177 7.71 -3.37 9.63
C GLY A 177 6.22 -3.67 9.53
N HIS A 178 5.77 -4.55 8.62
CA HIS A 178 4.36 -4.90 8.49
C HIS A 178 3.90 -5.78 9.66
N GLU A 179 3.14 -5.20 10.60
CA GLU A 179 2.77 -5.87 11.87
C GLU A 179 1.96 -7.16 11.65
N SER A 180 0.95 -7.14 10.78
CA SER A 180 0.15 -8.35 10.51
C SER A 180 0.98 -9.49 9.89
N ALA A 181 2.09 -9.18 9.20
CA ALA A 181 3.00 -10.21 8.71
C ALA A 181 3.80 -10.85 9.84
N LYS A 182 4.21 -10.09 10.85
CA LYS A 182 4.87 -10.61 12.06
C LYS A 182 3.94 -11.54 12.83
N GLU A 183 2.67 -11.12 13.01
CA GLU A 183 1.64 -11.95 13.65
C GLU A 183 1.37 -13.25 12.88
N ALA A 184 1.34 -13.19 11.55
CA ALA A 184 1.15 -14.36 10.70
C ALA A 184 2.32 -15.36 10.84
N ILE A 185 3.57 -14.86 10.88
CA ILE A 185 4.76 -15.68 11.11
C ILE A 185 4.66 -16.39 12.47
N ASP A 186 4.40 -15.64 13.55
CA ASP A 186 4.27 -16.19 14.91
C ASP A 186 3.16 -17.26 14.97
N GLY A 187 2.05 -17.04 14.27
CA GLY A 187 0.94 -18.02 14.15
C GLY A 187 1.33 -19.29 13.40
N MET A 188 2.10 -19.16 12.34
CA MET A 188 2.56 -20.32 11.56
C MET A 188 3.61 -21.14 12.32
N GLU A 189 4.53 -20.51 13.03
CA GLU A 189 5.56 -21.15 13.85
C GLU A 189 4.96 -21.86 15.06
N SER A 190 4.03 -21.23 15.77
CA SER A 190 3.33 -21.82 16.91
C SER A 190 2.41 -22.98 16.52
N GLY A 191 1.71 -22.88 15.39
CA GLY A 191 0.87 -23.96 14.83
C GLY A 191 1.67 -25.16 14.34
N GLY A 192 2.92 -24.95 13.89
CA GLY A 192 3.85 -26.03 13.50
C GLY A 192 4.37 -26.84 14.70
N MET A 193 4.59 -26.22 15.86
CA MET A 193 4.97 -26.91 17.08
C MET A 193 3.86 -27.77 17.67
N GLY A 194 2.59 -27.37 17.51
CA GLY A 194 1.45 -28.20 17.92
C GLY A 194 1.32 -29.52 17.15
N ALA A 195 1.75 -29.57 15.90
CA ALA A 195 1.73 -30.77 15.07
C ALA A 195 2.91 -31.73 15.34
N ALA A 196 4.07 -31.17 15.77
CA ALA A 196 5.26 -31.97 16.10
C ALA A 196 5.16 -32.64 17.50
N VAL A 197 4.32 -32.11 18.40
CA VAL A 197 4.11 -32.65 19.76
C VAL A 197 2.96 -33.65 19.86
N ALA A 198 2.15 -33.78 18.84
CA ALA A 198 1.01 -34.74 18.81
C ALA A 198 1.43 -36.22 18.72
N GLY A 199 2.76 -36.54 18.66
CA GLY A 199 3.32 -37.90 18.78
C GLY A 199 3.79 -38.30 20.17
N GLY A 200 3.68 -37.43 21.17
CA GLY A 200 4.10 -37.75 22.54
C GLY A 200 3.49 -36.77 23.55
N VAL A 201 2.52 -37.29 24.30
CA VAL A 201 1.92 -36.75 25.53
C VAL A 201 1.42 -35.29 25.48
N ALA A 202 0.11 -35.16 25.46
CA ALA A 202 -0.60 -33.87 25.58
C ALA A 202 -0.26 -33.15 26.89
N LEU A 203 0.36 -31.98 26.78
CA LEU A 203 0.28 -30.95 27.79
C LEU A 203 -0.04 -29.61 27.05
N ALA A 204 -1.24 -29.14 27.35
CA ALA A 204 -1.72 -27.84 26.83
C ALA A 204 -0.81 -26.71 27.31
N ALA A 205 0.10 -26.27 26.45
CA ALA A 205 0.87 -25.06 26.64
C ALA A 205 0.08 -23.87 26.06
N THR A 206 -0.70 -23.23 26.88
CA THR A 206 -1.35 -21.94 26.56
C THR A 206 -0.27 -20.89 26.28
N GLY A 207 -0.54 -19.91 25.40
CA GLY A 207 0.39 -18.83 24.98
C GLY A 207 1.07 -18.02 26.11
N LEU A 208 0.69 -18.29 27.37
CA LEU A 208 1.31 -17.74 28.58
C LEU A 208 2.71 -18.32 28.83
N ILE A 209 2.96 -19.60 28.50
CA ILE A 209 4.26 -20.26 28.71
C ILE A 209 5.30 -19.72 27.73
N TRP A 210 4.89 -19.39 26.52
CA TRP A 210 5.77 -18.79 25.50
C TRP A 210 6.22 -17.38 25.88
N LYS A 211 5.32 -16.56 26.47
CA LYS A 211 5.70 -15.25 27.02
C LYS A 211 6.71 -15.37 28.16
N ILE A 212 6.58 -16.36 29.02
CA ILE A 212 7.48 -16.59 30.16
C ILE A 212 8.84 -17.08 29.68
N LEU A 213 8.91 -18.01 28.72
CA LEU A 213 10.17 -18.51 28.15
C LEU A 213 10.94 -17.43 27.41
N ARG A 214 10.26 -16.56 26.64
CA ARG A 214 10.88 -15.42 25.93
C ARG A 214 11.48 -14.41 26.93
N THR A 215 10.84 -14.21 28.07
CA THR A 215 11.35 -13.32 29.12
C THR A 215 12.56 -13.93 29.83
N LEU A 216 12.58 -15.26 30.06
CA LEU A 216 13.70 -15.96 30.69
C LEU A 216 14.95 -16.04 29.81
N ILE A 217 14.79 -16.20 28.48
CA ILE A 217 15.93 -16.20 27.53
C ILE A 217 16.58 -14.82 27.46
N LEU A 218 15.80 -13.75 27.53
CA LEU A 218 16.29 -12.37 27.50
C LEU A 218 17.00 -11.96 28.82
N THR A 219 16.78 -12.66 29.94
CA THR A 219 17.43 -12.39 31.22
C THR A 219 18.68 -13.25 31.49
N MET A 220 19.00 -14.23 30.62
CA MET A 220 20.19 -15.09 30.76
C MET A 220 21.35 -14.71 29.82
N THR A 221 21.25 -13.56 29.13
CA THR A 221 22.34 -13.02 28.29
C THR A 221 22.86 -11.68 28.88
N PHE A 222 23.22 -11.70 30.16
CA PHE A 222 24.15 -10.73 30.77
C PHE A 222 25.15 -11.47 31.65
#